data_c11f2a657fde1ec911d4d1537db2dc60
#
_entry.id   c11f2a657fde1ec911d4d1537db2dc60
#
_cell.length_a   1.000
_cell.length_b   1.000
_cell.length_c   1.000
_cell.angle_alpha   90.00
_cell.angle_beta   90.00
_cell.angle_gamma   90.00
#
_symmetry.space_group_name_H-M   'P 1'
#
loop_
_entity.id
_entity.type
_entity.pdbx_description
1 polymer ?
#
loop_
_entity_poly.entity_id
_entity_poly.type
_entity_poly.pdbx_seq_one_letter_code
_entity_poly.pdbx_strand_id
1 'polypeptide(L)'
;MVAWNGKNQLDHILSTWKRGIHRRSALQAVIFDPGVDHSAQPFMGFPCLDYVAFAHDDRGGLSLTALYATQFVFDRGYGNYLGLCRLGSFMAAEMGLTFRQLTCVVSCAELGTLSKGNAKALLNRIRAATAKNSLDAGATSAPGSTSS
;
A
#
# COMPACT_ATOMS: atom_id res chain seq x y z
N MET A 1 1.21 1.34 16.38
CA MET A 1 1.13 2.78 16.02
C MET A 1 1.50 3.55 17.28
N VAL A 2 2.51 4.41 17.18
CA VAL A 2 2.98 5.20 18.33
C VAL A 2 1.88 6.16 18.77
N ALA A 3 1.56 6.16 20.07
CA ALA A 3 0.58 7.10 20.61
C ALA A 3 1.24 8.49 20.75
N TRP A 4 0.75 9.47 20.00
CA TRP A 4 1.19 10.85 20.15
C TRP A 4 0.45 11.48 21.33
N ASN A 5 1.15 11.83 22.41
CA ASN A 5 0.54 12.36 23.66
C ASN A 5 -0.61 11.49 24.19
N GLY A 6 -0.52 10.16 24.09
CA GLY A 6 -1.57 9.24 24.51
C GLY A 6 -2.81 9.20 23.61
N LYS A 7 -2.79 9.86 22.45
CA LYS A 7 -3.91 9.92 21.50
C LYS A 7 -3.61 9.08 20.25
N ASN A 8 -4.69 8.59 19.61
CA ASN A 8 -4.62 7.91 18.34
C ASN A 8 -4.24 8.91 17.22
N GLN A 9 -3.17 8.64 16.46
CA GLN A 9 -2.72 9.51 15.39
C GLN A 9 -3.76 9.64 14.26
N LEU A 10 -4.54 8.59 13.96
CA LEU A 10 -5.59 8.64 12.94
C LEU A 10 -6.72 9.57 13.36
N ASP A 11 -7.14 9.52 14.64
CA ASP A 11 -8.14 10.45 15.18
C ASP A 11 -7.65 11.89 15.13
N HIS A 12 -6.35 12.11 15.38
CA HIS A 12 -5.75 13.42 15.23
C HIS A 12 -5.79 13.92 13.78
N ILE A 13 -5.48 13.06 12.81
CA ILE A 13 -5.56 13.37 11.37
C ILE A 13 -7.00 13.75 11.00
N LEU A 14 -7.99 12.94 11.39
CA LEU A 14 -9.40 13.20 11.12
C LEU A 14 -9.89 14.52 11.78
N SER A 15 -9.50 14.77 13.02
CA SER A 15 -9.80 16.01 13.72
C SER A 15 -9.16 17.22 13.05
N THR A 16 -7.93 17.07 12.55
CA THR A 16 -7.21 18.11 11.81
C THR A 16 -7.89 18.41 10.48
N TRP A 17 -8.31 17.37 9.76
CA TRP A 17 -9.09 17.50 8.53
C TRP A 17 -10.41 18.23 8.75
N LYS A 18 -11.19 17.84 9.75
CA LYS A 18 -12.50 18.44 10.07
C LYS A 18 -12.42 19.92 10.43
N ARG A 19 -11.29 20.41 10.93
CA ARG A 19 -11.06 21.84 11.19
C ARG A 19 -10.88 22.68 9.92
N GLY A 20 -10.61 22.05 8.77
CA GLY A 20 -10.53 22.70 7.46
C GLY A 20 -9.26 23.52 7.19
N ILE A 21 -8.53 23.96 8.21
CA ILE A 21 -7.29 24.74 8.07
C ILE A 21 -6.12 23.89 8.52
N HIS A 22 -5.40 23.29 7.57
CA HIS A 22 -4.24 22.46 7.86
C HIS A 22 -3.23 22.49 6.72
N ARG A 23 -1.98 22.20 7.04
CA ARG A 23 -0.96 21.92 6.01
C ARG A 23 -1.20 20.53 5.43
N ARG A 24 -1.06 20.36 4.12
CA ARG A 24 -1.17 19.06 3.47
C ARG A 24 -0.22 18.02 4.10
N SER A 25 0.96 18.44 4.56
CA SER A 25 1.94 17.61 5.25
C SER A 25 1.55 17.21 6.69
N ALA A 26 0.45 17.69 7.25
CA ALA A 26 0.02 17.34 8.60
C ALA A 26 -0.75 15.99 8.67
N LEU A 27 -1.13 15.44 7.51
CA LEU A 27 -1.93 14.22 7.43
C LEU A 27 -1.04 12.97 7.37
N GLN A 28 -0.28 12.74 8.43
CA GLN A 28 0.71 11.65 8.51
C GLN A 28 0.62 10.93 9.85
N ALA A 29 0.91 9.62 9.82
CA ALA A 29 1.08 8.81 11.01
C ALA A 29 2.41 8.05 10.93
N VAL A 30 3.13 8.00 12.04
CA VAL A 30 4.42 7.33 12.21
C VAL A 30 4.23 6.11 13.08
N ILE A 31 4.81 5.00 12.68
CA ILE A 31 4.81 3.75 13.43
C ILE A 31 6.17 3.57 14.12
N PHE A 32 7.24 3.89 13.44
CA PHE A 32 8.60 3.86 13.95
C PHE A 32 8.82 4.92 15.03
N ASP A 33 9.28 4.50 16.20
CA ASP A 33 9.69 5.38 17.31
C ASP A 33 11.19 5.18 17.61
N PRO A 34 12.06 6.13 17.22
CA PRO A 34 13.49 5.98 17.42
C PRO A 34 13.88 5.84 18.90
N GLY A 35 13.04 6.32 19.83
CA GLY A 35 13.29 6.19 21.27
C GLY A 35 13.02 4.77 21.81
N VAL A 36 12.24 3.98 21.10
CA VAL A 36 11.82 2.62 21.50
C VAL A 36 12.39 1.56 20.57
N ASP A 37 12.35 1.83 19.24
CA ASP A 37 12.64 0.82 18.22
C ASP A 37 14.14 0.68 17.93
N HIS A 38 14.96 1.71 18.15
CA HIS A 38 16.41 1.59 18.13
C HIS A 38 16.91 0.79 19.33
N SER A 39 17.06 -0.51 19.16
CA SER A 39 17.57 -1.41 20.18
C SER A 39 18.85 -2.10 19.71
N ALA A 40 19.70 -2.53 20.68
CA ALA A 40 20.88 -3.36 20.40
C ALA A 40 20.51 -4.81 20.02
N GLN A 41 19.23 -5.17 20.05
CA GLN A 41 18.74 -6.51 19.70
C GLN A 41 18.56 -6.61 18.18
N PRO A 42 19.31 -7.48 17.47
CA PRO A 42 19.38 -7.45 16.01
C PRO A 42 18.12 -7.93 15.29
N PHE A 43 17.16 -8.57 15.98
CA PHE A 43 16.06 -9.28 15.29
C PHE A 43 14.66 -9.13 15.92
N MET A 44 14.47 -8.31 16.94
CA MET A 44 13.20 -8.27 17.66
C MET A 44 12.62 -6.85 17.72
N GLY A 45 11.35 -6.72 17.31
CA GLY A 45 10.52 -5.57 17.65
C GLY A 45 10.54 -4.39 16.67
N PHE A 46 11.40 -4.39 15.65
CA PHE A 46 11.41 -3.28 14.68
C PHE A 46 10.15 -3.30 13.80
N PRO A 47 9.41 -2.20 13.70
CA PRO A 47 8.24 -2.15 12.84
C PRO A 47 8.67 -2.23 11.36
N CYS A 48 8.01 -3.09 10.59
CA CYS A 48 8.27 -3.16 9.14
C CYS A 48 7.68 -1.95 8.41
N LEU A 49 6.48 -1.52 8.84
CA LEU A 49 5.82 -0.31 8.35
C LEU A 49 6.26 0.85 9.24
N ASP A 50 6.96 1.82 8.67
CA ASP A 50 7.50 2.95 9.43
C ASP A 50 6.55 4.13 9.45
N TYR A 51 5.82 4.35 8.34
CA TYR A 51 5.17 5.60 8.11
C TYR A 51 4.02 5.47 7.10
N VAL A 52 2.96 6.25 7.30
CA VAL A 52 1.90 6.44 6.31
C VAL A 52 1.58 7.93 6.17
N ALA A 53 1.34 8.39 4.93
CA ALA A 53 0.89 9.74 4.62
C ALA A 53 -0.37 9.70 3.77
N PHE A 54 -1.28 10.62 4.08
CA PHE A 54 -2.49 10.83 3.30
C PHE A 54 -2.38 12.14 2.53
N ALA A 55 -2.64 12.08 1.22
CA ALA A 55 -2.66 13.24 0.35
C ALA A 55 -4.01 13.31 -0.36
N HIS A 56 -4.65 14.47 -0.31
CA HIS A 56 -5.89 14.73 -1.03
C HIS A 56 -5.64 15.57 -2.27
N ASP A 57 -6.46 15.38 -3.30
CA ASP A 57 -6.51 16.22 -4.49
C ASP A 57 -7.71 17.17 -4.46
N ASP A 58 -7.73 18.14 -5.39
CA ASP A 58 -8.81 19.12 -5.50
C ASP A 58 -10.08 18.53 -6.15
N ARG A 59 -10.08 17.23 -6.49
CA ARG A 59 -11.18 16.49 -7.12
C ARG A 59 -11.86 15.52 -6.15
N GLY A 60 -11.61 15.66 -4.86
CA GLY A 60 -12.17 14.80 -3.82
C GLY A 60 -11.54 13.42 -3.75
N GLY A 61 -10.31 13.25 -4.22
CA GLY A 61 -9.55 12.01 -4.14
C GLY A 61 -8.61 11.98 -2.93
N LEU A 62 -8.45 10.79 -2.32
CA LEU A 62 -7.45 10.51 -1.29
C LEU A 62 -6.46 9.46 -1.79
N SER A 63 -5.17 9.75 -1.64
CA SER A 63 -4.08 8.81 -1.87
C SER A 63 -3.39 8.50 -0.54
N LEU A 64 -2.94 7.25 -0.37
CA LEU A 64 -2.15 6.81 0.76
C LEU A 64 -0.76 6.39 0.28
N THR A 65 0.28 6.94 0.89
CA THR A 65 1.66 6.49 0.71
C THR A 65 2.13 5.82 1.99
N ALA A 66 2.72 4.65 1.86
CA ALA A 66 3.28 3.86 2.96
C ALA A 66 4.76 3.57 2.70
N LEU A 67 5.58 3.67 3.75
CA LEU A 67 7.00 3.33 3.72
C LEU A 67 7.25 2.12 4.60
N TYR A 68 7.91 1.12 4.04
CA TYR A 68 8.39 -0.08 4.72
C TYR A 68 9.93 -0.10 4.73
N ALA A 69 10.54 -0.26 5.89
CA ALA A 69 11.97 -0.52 6.00
C ALA A 69 12.34 -1.85 5.33
N THR A 70 11.58 -2.90 5.66
CA THR A 70 11.75 -4.24 5.07
C THR A 70 10.39 -4.88 4.85
N GLN A 71 10.25 -5.66 3.78
CA GLN A 71 9.02 -6.40 3.49
C GLN A 71 9.29 -7.76 2.88
N PHE A 72 8.72 -8.81 3.49
CA PHE A 72 8.62 -10.15 2.90
C PHE A 72 7.47 -10.19 1.91
N VAL A 73 7.79 -9.98 0.62
CA VAL A 73 6.79 -9.70 -0.42
C VAL A 73 5.79 -10.83 -0.59
N PHE A 74 6.26 -12.10 -0.62
CA PHE A 74 5.37 -13.25 -0.80
C PHE A 74 4.64 -13.65 0.47
N ASP A 75 5.30 -13.57 1.61
CA ASP A 75 4.71 -14.04 2.87
C ASP A 75 3.69 -13.03 3.42
N ARG A 76 3.93 -11.73 3.24
CA ARG A 76 3.16 -10.67 3.92
C ARG A 76 2.66 -9.55 3.00
N GLY A 77 3.22 -9.41 1.80
CA GLY A 77 2.92 -8.28 0.91
C GLY A 77 1.43 -8.13 0.62
N TYR A 78 0.75 -9.19 0.23
CA TYR A 78 -0.69 -9.15 -0.08
C TYR A 78 -1.53 -8.68 1.12
N GLY A 79 -1.32 -9.25 2.30
CA GLY A 79 -2.04 -8.87 3.51
C GLY A 79 -1.79 -7.42 3.92
N ASN A 80 -0.53 -6.97 3.81
CA ASN A 80 -0.14 -5.60 4.12
C ASN A 80 -0.79 -4.61 3.16
N TYR A 81 -0.77 -4.88 1.84
CA TYR A 81 -1.39 -3.99 0.85
C TYR A 81 -2.91 -3.94 1.00
N LEU A 82 -3.56 -5.08 1.26
CA LEU A 82 -5.00 -5.13 1.54
C LEU A 82 -5.36 -4.33 2.80
N GLY A 83 -4.57 -4.47 3.86
CA GLY A 83 -4.74 -3.70 5.11
C GLY A 83 -4.61 -2.19 4.88
N LEU A 84 -3.61 -1.77 4.11
CA LEU A 84 -3.42 -0.35 3.75
C LEU A 84 -4.54 0.18 2.84
N CYS A 85 -5.03 -0.61 1.90
CA CYS A 85 -6.19 -0.23 1.07
C CYS A 85 -7.44 -0.04 1.93
N ARG A 86 -7.69 -0.92 2.91
CA ARG A 86 -8.79 -0.79 3.86
C ARG A 86 -8.64 0.45 4.73
N LEU A 87 -7.43 0.72 5.23
CA LEU A 87 -7.13 1.95 5.97
C LEU A 87 -7.39 3.19 5.10
N GLY A 88 -6.90 3.21 3.86
CA GLY A 88 -7.11 4.31 2.93
C GLY A 88 -8.59 4.55 2.63
N SER A 89 -9.36 3.48 2.42
CA SER A 89 -10.81 3.55 2.19
C SER A 89 -11.56 4.07 3.41
N PHE A 90 -11.20 3.60 4.62
CA PHE A 90 -11.77 4.09 5.87
C PHE A 90 -11.50 5.59 6.06
N MET A 91 -10.24 6.01 5.94
CA MET A 91 -9.87 7.41 6.09
C MET A 91 -10.54 8.30 5.05
N ALA A 92 -10.64 7.84 3.81
CA ALA A 92 -11.35 8.58 2.76
C ALA A 92 -12.83 8.77 3.10
N ALA A 93 -13.52 7.71 3.55
CA ALA A 93 -14.91 7.79 3.97
C ALA A 93 -15.12 8.78 5.12
N GLU A 94 -14.28 8.74 6.16
CA GLU A 94 -14.34 9.67 7.31
C GLU A 94 -14.03 11.12 6.94
N MET A 95 -13.27 11.33 5.85
CA MET A 95 -12.91 12.65 5.33
C MET A 95 -13.89 13.15 4.26
N GLY A 96 -14.89 12.38 3.87
CA GLY A 96 -15.81 12.70 2.77
C GLY A 96 -15.15 12.68 1.39
N LEU A 97 -14.11 11.86 1.22
CA LEU A 97 -13.32 11.71 0.00
C LEU A 97 -13.48 10.31 -0.61
N THR A 98 -12.95 10.12 -1.81
CA THR A 98 -12.87 8.82 -2.48
C THR A 98 -11.43 8.31 -2.44
N PHE A 99 -11.20 7.11 -1.92
CA PHE A 99 -9.87 6.48 -1.97
C PHE A 99 -9.51 6.13 -3.41
N ARG A 100 -8.37 6.63 -3.90
CA ARG A 100 -7.95 6.49 -5.30
C ARG A 100 -6.70 5.66 -5.48
N GLN A 101 -5.72 5.79 -4.58
CA GLN A 101 -4.41 5.22 -4.82
C GLN A 101 -3.72 4.82 -3.53
N LEU A 102 -3.06 3.66 -3.58
CA LEU A 102 -2.05 3.23 -2.63
C LEU A 102 -0.68 3.25 -3.31
N THR A 103 0.29 3.91 -2.70
CA THR A 103 1.71 3.84 -3.06
C THR A 103 2.47 3.21 -1.91
N CYS A 104 3.13 2.07 -2.16
CA CYS A 104 4.03 1.44 -1.19
C CYS A 104 5.47 1.60 -1.65
N VAL A 105 6.30 2.17 -0.80
CA VAL A 105 7.75 2.23 -0.96
C VAL A 105 8.36 1.22 -0.01
N VAL A 106 9.21 0.36 -0.52
CA VAL A 106 9.89 -0.70 0.25
C VAL A 106 11.39 -0.52 0.10
N SER A 107 12.11 -0.23 1.18
CA SER A 107 13.55 -0.02 1.12
C SER A 107 14.29 -1.34 0.90
N CYS A 108 13.87 -2.42 1.55
CA CYS A 108 14.43 -3.76 1.37
C CYS A 108 13.32 -4.77 1.14
N ALA A 109 13.20 -5.27 -0.10
CA ALA A 109 12.24 -6.30 -0.47
C ALA A 109 12.90 -7.68 -0.42
N GLU A 110 12.31 -8.58 0.37
CA GLU A 110 12.75 -9.97 0.50
C GLU A 110 11.66 -10.93 0.00
N LEU A 111 12.07 -12.10 -0.46
CA LEU A 111 11.13 -13.14 -0.90
C LEU A 111 10.36 -13.77 0.27
N GLY A 112 10.93 -13.73 1.49
CA GLY A 112 10.42 -14.46 2.65
C GLY A 112 10.77 -15.94 2.56
N THR A 113 9.81 -16.81 2.87
CA THR A 113 10.01 -18.28 2.85
C THR A 113 10.08 -18.87 1.44
N LEU A 114 9.70 -18.10 0.41
CA LEU A 114 9.73 -18.56 -0.97
C LEU A 114 11.16 -18.71 -1.47
N SER A 115 11.57 -19.96 -1.82
CA SER A 115 12.88 -20.21 -2.41
C SER A 115 13.03 -19.53 -3.78
N LYS A 116 14.26 -19.16 -4.15
CA LYS A 116 14.55 -18.56 -5.47
C LYS A 116 14.10 -19.47 -6.63
N GLY A 117 14.21 -20.80 -6.48
CA GLY A 117 13.73 -21.77 -7.47
C GLY A 117 12.22 -21.71 -7.67
N ASN A 118 11.47 -21.72 -6.58
CA ASN A 118 10.01 -21.60 -6.60
C ASN A 118 9.54 -20.24 -7.14
N ALA A 119 10.24 -19.16 -6.80
CA ALA A 119 9.96 -17.84 -7.35
C ALA A 119 10.13 -17.79 -8.86
N LYS A 120 11.21 -18.41 -9.39
CA LYS A 120 11.45 -18.54 -10.84
C LYS A 120 10.36 -19.38 -11.53
N ALA A 121 9.96 -20.49 -10.94
CA ALA A 121 8.88 -21.34 -11.46
C ALA A 121 7.54 -20.58 -11.50
N LEU A 122 7.21 -19.83 -10.43
CA LEU A 122 6.01 -18.99 -10.38
C LEU A 122 6.04 -17.92 -11.48
N LEU A 123 7.16 -17.22 -11.65
CA LEU A 123 7.31 -16.21 -12.69
C LEU A 123 7.10 -16.78 -14.10
N ASN A 124 7.62 -17.96 -14.38
CA ASN A 124 7.40 -18.63 -15.66
C ASN A 124 5.93 -18.99 -15.89
N ARG A 125 5.22 -19.45 -14.86
CA ARG A 125 3.78 -19.72 -14.92
C ARG A 125 2.96 -18.45 -15.18
N ILE A 126 3.27 -17.34 -14.51
CA ILE A 126 2.61 -16.05 -14.72
C ILE A 126 2.84 -15.58 -16.16
N ARG A 127 4.07 -15.61 -16.66
CA ARG A 127 4.39 -15.23 -18.06
C ARG A 127 3.62 -16.06 -19.08
N ALA A 128 3.53 -17.37 -18.88
CA ALA A 128 2.76 -18.25 -19.76
C ALA A 128 1.26 -17.94 -19.74
N ALA A 129 0.69 -17.69 -18.55
CA ALA A 129 -0.71 -17.31 -18.41
C ALA A 129 -1.02 -15.96 -19.06
N THR A 130 -0.15 -14.96 -18.89
CA THR A 130 -0.31 -13.63 -19.49
C THR A 130 -0.23 -13.71 -21.02
N ALA A 131 0.71 -14.49 -21.57
CA ALA A 131 0.83 -14.70 -23.02
C ALA A 131 -0.45 -15.35 -23.61
N LYS A 132 -1.01 -16.35 -22.92
CA LYS A 132 -2.26 -17.00 -23.34
C LYS A 132 -3.44 -16.00 -23.38
N ASN A 133 -3.63 -15.21 -22.31
CA ASN A 133 -4.70 -14.22 -22.24
C ASN A 133 -4.58 -13.14 -23.33
N SER A 134 -3.36 -12.76 -23.72
CA SER A 134 -3.13 -11.80 -24.81
C SER A 134 -3.50 -12.36 -26.17
N LEU A 135 -3.29 -13.66 -26.40
CA LEU A 135 -3.68 -14.35 -27.64
C LEU A 135 -5.22 -14.50 -27.75
N ASP A 136 -5.88 -14.85 -26.64
CA ASP A 136 -7.33 -15.01 -26.58
C ASP A 136 -8.05 -13.65 -26.78
N ALA A 137 -7.51 -12.57 -26.23
CA ALA A 137 -8.04 -11.20 -26.41
C ALA A 137 -7.89 -10.70 -27.88
N GLY A 138 -6.83 -11.10 -28.57
CA GLY A 138 -6.61 -10.77 -29.99
C GLY A 138 -7.53 -11.53 -30.95
N ALA A 139 -7.95 -12.73 -30.58
CA ALA A 139 -8.83 -13.58 -31.42
C ALA A 139 -10.30 -13.10 -31.44
N THR A 140 -10.74 -12.33 -30.42
CA THR A 140 -12.13 -11.86 -30.30
C THR A 140 -12.41 -10.55 -31.05
N SER A 141 -11.42 -9.91 -31.66
CA SER A 141 -11.52 -8.61 -32.33
C SER A 141 -11.50 -8.66 -33.86
N ALA A 142 -11.77 -9.82 -34.51
CA ALA A 142 -11.89 -9.88 -35.94
C ALA A 142 -13.24 -9.25 -36.37
N PRO A 143 -13.27 -8.17 -37.18
CA PRO A 143 -14.52 -7.58 -37.67
C PRO A 143 -15.15 -8.53 -38.65
N GLY A 144 -16.43 -8.89 -38.41
CA GLY A 144 -17.25 -9.61 -39.35
C GLY A 144 -17.31 -8.86 -40.65
N SER A 145 -16.83 -9.46 -41.73
CA SER A 145 -17.01 -8.99 -43.09
C SER A 145 -18.52 -9.02 -43.45
N THR A 146 -19.15 -7.87 -43.50
CA THR A 146 -20.43 -7.70 -44.16
C THR A 146 -20.19 -7.78 -45.68
N SER A 147 -20.58 -8.86 -46.28
CA SER A 147 -20.82 -8.93 -47.71
C SER A 147 -22.28 -8.66 -48.00
N SER A 148 -22.49 -7.74 -48.92
CA SER A 148 -23.72 -7.25 -49.55
C SER A 148 -24.63 -8.32 -50.06
#